data_8d020b6e7a37182609800d39106d63ea
#
_entry.id   8d020b6e7a37182609800d39106d63ea
#
_cell.length_a   1.000
_cell.length_b   1.000
_cell.length_c   1.000
_cell.angle_alpha   90.00
_cell.angle_beta   90.00
_cell.angle_gamma   90.00
#
_symmetry.space_group_name_H-M   'P 1'
#
loop_
_entity.id
_entity.type
_entity.pdbx_description
1 polymer ?
#
loop_
_entity_poly.entity_id
_entity_poly.type
_entity_poly.pdbx_seq_one_letter_code
_entity_poly.pdbx_strand_id
1 'polypeptide(L)'
;MKLTSKENAKNKEYIYLIRIGEPADRLFKIGTTNNINRRMSEHKRTYKKDIQILGTIAVTSRYTTLRVEENMISEWKTREGWVYKRNDRFIIPEDVQSVKIKVRKEYEFSLI
;
A
#
# COMPACT_ATOMS: atom_id res chain seq x y z
N MET A 1 -31.92 9.49 -2.57
CA MET A 1 -31.18 10.64 -2.04
C MET A 1 -29.78 10.67 -2.58
N LYS A 2 -29.30 11.83 -2.89
CA LYS A 2 -27.95 11.98 -3.39
C LYS A 2 -26.98 12.05 -2.23
N LEU A 3 -25.97 11.19 -2.22
CA LEU A 3 -24.93 11.24 -1.20
C LEU A 3 -24.08 12.50 -1.39
N THR A 4 -23.71 13.13 -0.30
CA THR A 4 -22.81 14.26 -0.35
C THR A 4 -21.39 13.76 -0.57
N SER A 5 -20.51 14.63 -1.04
CA SER A 5 -19.09 14.28 -1.19
C SER A 5 -18.48 13.85 0.14
N LYS A 6 -18.93 14.47 1.23
CA LYS A 6 -18.44 14.13 2.57
C LYS A 6 -18.83 12.71 2.97
N GLU A 7 -20.07 12.32 2.69
CA GLU A 7 -20.54 10.98 3.00
C GLU A 7 -19.81 9.93 2.16
N ASN A 8 -19.58 10.23 0.88
CA ASN A 8 -18.80 9.35 0.02
C ASN A 8 -17.37 9.20 0.54
N ALA A 9 -16.77 10.29 1.00
CA ALA A 9 -15.43 10.25 1.54
C ALA A 9 -15.35 9.40 2.81
N LYS A 10 -16.37 9.47 3.67
CA LYS A 10 -16.42 8.64 4.88
C LYS A 10 -16.43 7.15 4.57
N ASN A 11 -17.03 6.76 3.44
CA ASN A 11 -17.17 5.36 3.07
C ASN A 11 -16.00 4.84 2.24
N LYS A 12 -15.01 5.70 1.97
CA LYS A 12 -13.86 5.26 1.18
C LYS A 12 -12.81 4.62 2.05
N GLU A 13 -12.29 3.53 1.55
CA GLU A 13 -11.12 2.87 2.09
C GLU A 13 -10.04 2.89 1.02
N TYR A 14 -8.79 2.82 1.44
CA TYR A 14 -7.68 2.90 0.51
C TYR A 14 -6.72 1.75 0.72
N ILE A 15 -6.23 1.22 -0.38
CA ILE A 15 -5.05 0.37 -0.40
C ILE A 15 -3.91 1.28 -0.82
N TYR A 16 -2.79 1.24 -0.13
CA TYR A 16 -1.66 2.09 -0.48
C TYR A 16 -0.38 1.27 -0.60
N LEU A 17 0.51 1.79 -1.42
CA LEU A 17 1.88 1.29 -1.54
C LEU A 17 2.81 2.45 -1.27
N ILE A 18 3.74 2.26 -0.34
CA ILE A 18 4.68 3.30 0.04
C ILE A 18 6.11 2.76 0.04
N ARG A 19 7.06 3.68 -0.14
CA ARG A 19 8.47 3.42 0.11
C ARG A 19 8.84 4.04 1.44
N ILE A 20 9.59 3.31 2.25
CA ILE A 20 10.05 3.75 3.56
C ILE A 20 11.56 3.96 3.49
N GLY A 21 12.01 5.19 3.73
CA GLY A 21 13.44 5.52 3.73
C GLY A 21 13.98 5.83 2.35
N GLU A 22 15.26 5.58 2.16
CA GLU A 22 15.97 5.91 0.94
C GLU A 22 15.60 4.98 -0.21
N PRO A 23 15.64 5.47 -1.47
CA PRO A 23 15.38 4.60 -2.62
C PRO A 23 16.26 3.35 -2.67
N ALA A 24 17.52 3.47 -2.27
CA ALA A 24 18.47 2.36 -2.30
C ALA A 24 18.11 1.23 -1.33
N ASP A 25 17.37 1.53 -0.26
CA ASP A 25 16.97 0.52 0.72
C ASP A 25 15.93 -0.45 0.18
N ARG A 26 15.20 -0.05 -0.84
CA ARG A 26 14.20 -0.89 -1.50
C ARG A 26 13.17 -1.46 -0.53
N LEU A 27 12.84 -0.69 0.50
CA LEU A 27 11.89 -1.10 1.53
C LEU A 27 10.51 -0.52 1.22
N PHE A 28 9.56 -1.41 0.98
CA PHE A 28 8.20 -1.04 0.57
C PHE A 28 7.17 -1.65 1.51
N LYS A 29 6.04 -1.00 1.63
CA LYS A 29 4.94 -1.49 2.46
C LYS A 29 3.62 -1.34 1.72
N ILE A 30 2.82 -2.41 1.76
CA ILE A 30 1.42 -2.36 1.36
C ILE A 30 0.57 -2.25 2.63
N GLY A 31 -0.50 -1.48 2.56
CA GLY A 31 -1.39 -1.32 3.70
C GLY A 31 -2.75 -0.81 3.31
N THR A 32 -3.61 -0.67 4.30
CA THR A 32 -4.96 -0.16 4.12
C THR A 32 -5.25 0.92 5.16
N THR A 33 -6.07 1.89 4.79
CA THR A 33 -6.48 2.95 5.70
C THR A 33 -7.72 3.64 5.17
N ASN A 34 -8.47 4.28 6.04
CA ASN A 34 -9.54 5.17 5.64
C ASN A 34 -9.09 6.64 5.63
N ASN A 35 -7.85 6.91 5.99
CA ASN A 35 -7.30 8.27 6.03
C ASN A 35 -5.80 8.22 5.71
N ILE A 36 -5.48 8.52 4.46
CA ILE A 36 -4.09 8.44 3.96
C ILE A 36 -3.17 9.37 4.74
N ASN A 37 -3.57 10.63 4.90
CA ASN A 37 -2.69 11.62 5.53
C ASN A 37 -2.35 11.25 6.97
N ARG A 38 -3.35 10.85 7.74
CA ARG A 38 -3.13 10.41 9.11
C ARG A 38 -2.20 9.21 9.16
N ARG A 39 -2.44 8.22 8.28
CA ARG A 39 -1.66 6.99 8.28
C ARG A 39 -0.20 7.22 7.91
N MET A 40 0.04 8.10 6.94
CA MET A 40 1.41 8.44 6.55
C MET A 40 2.15 9.15 7.69
N SER A 41 1.48 10.03 8.42
CA SER A 41 2.06 10.68 9.60
C SER A 41 2.42 9.66 10.67
N GLU A 42 1.56 8.67 10.89
CA GLU A 42 1.83 7.58 11.83
C GLU A 42 3.05 6.78 11.41
N HIS A 43 3.15 6.45 10.13
CA HIS A 43 4.30 5.69 9.62
C HIS A 43 5.59 6.46 9.75
N LYS A 44 5.57 7.74 9.43
CA LYS A 44 6.76 8.59 9.56
C LYS A 44 7.26 8.62 11.01
N ARG A 45 6.33 8.69 11.95
CA ARG A 45 6.66 8.69 13.37
C ARG A 45 7.17 7.33 13.84
N THR A 46 6.54 6.25 13.38
CA THR A 46 6.89 4.90 13.77
C THR A 46 8.26 4.49 13.23
N TYR A 47 8.49 4.72 11.94
CA TYR A 47 9.73 4.27 11.29
C TYR A 47 10.85 5.30 11.37
N LYS A 48 10.53 6.55 11.69
CA LYS A 48 11.50 7.66 11.77
C LYS A 48 12.29 7.81 10.48
N LYS A 49 11.59 7.67 9.36
CA LYS A 49 12.16 7.76 8.01
C LYS A 49 11.16 8.45 7.10
N ASP A 50 11.65 8.96 5.98
CA ASP A 50 10.79 9.56 4.99
C ASP A 50 9.86 8.51 4.39
N ILE A 51 8.64 8.93 4.09
CA ILE A 51 7.62 8.08 3.50
C ILE A 51 7.25 8.66 2.14
N GLN A 52 7.36 7.83 1.10
CA GLN A 52 6.98 8.20 -0.26
C GLN A 52 5.77 7.38 -0.66
N ILE A 53 4.66 8.05 -0.98
CA ILE A 53 3.48 7.34 -1.50
C ILE A 53 3.73 7.03 -2.97
N LEU A 54 3.68 5.75 -3.31
CA LEU A 54 3.87 5.30 -4.68
C LEU A 54 2.55 5.13 -5.40
N GLY A 55 1.49 4.82 -4.67
CA GLY A 55 0.18 4.72 -5.24
C GLY A 55 -0.89 4.43 -4.22
N THR A 56 -2.12 4.75 -4.57
CA THR A 56 -3.29 4.46 -3.75
C THR A 56 -4.43 3.96 -4.64
N ILE A 57 -5.25 3.09 -4.10
CA ILE A 57 -6.45 2.60 -4.76
C ILE A 57 -7.60 2.83 -3.81
N ALA A 58 -8.59 3.62 -4.25
CA ALA A 58 -9.79 3.89 -3.45
C ALA A 58 -10.82 2.80 -3.70
N VAL A 59 -11.37 2.26 -2.63
CA VAL A 59 -12.47 1.30 -2.71
C VAL A 59 -13.53 1.70 -1.68
N THR A 60 -14.73 1.16 -1.81
CA THR A 60 -15.82 1.52 -0.92
C THR A 60 -16.03 0.51 0.20
N SER A 61 -15.29 -0.60 0.20
CA SER A 61 -15.48 -1.69 1.14
C SER A 61 -14.19 -1.99 1.90
N ARG A 62 -14.24 -1.88 3.23
CA ARG A 62 -13.12 -2.29 4.06
C ARG A 62 -12.81 -3.79 3.93
N TYR A 63 -13.86 -4.58 3.76
CA TYR A 63 -13.68 -6.01 3.53
C TYR A 63 -12.83 -6.26 2.28
N THR A 64 -13.12 -5.52 1.21
CA THR A 64 -12.36 -5.63 -0.03
C THR A 64 -10.89 -5.24 0.17
N THR A 65 -10.62 -4.13 0.88
CA THR A 65 -9.25 -3.71 1.11
C THR A 65 -8.46 -4.74 1.89
N LEU A 66 -9.05 -5.29 2.93
CA LEU A 66 -8.39 -6.29 3.76
C LEU A 66 -8.11 -7.57 2.98
N ARG A 67 -9.05 -8.01 2.15
CA ARG A 67 -8.85 -9.20 1.32
C ARG A 67 -7.74 -9.00 0.30
N VAL A 68 -7.72 -7.85 -0.36
CA VAL A 68 -6.68 -7.54 -1.34
C VAL A 68 -5.32 -7.48 -0.66
N GLU A 69 -5.24 -6.82 0.50
CA GLU A 69 -3.99 -6.74 1.24
C GLU A 69 -3.47 -8.12 1.60
N GLU A 70 -4.31 -8.98 2.15
CA GLU A 70 -3.94 -10.35 2.47
C GLU A 70 -3.44 -11.13 1.26
N ASN A 71 -4.17 -11.01 0.15
CA ASN A 71 -3.80 -11.71 -1.08
C ASN A 71 -2.46 -11.25 -1.61
N MET A 72 -2.20 -9.95 -1.59
CA MET A 72 -0.94 -9.41 -2.07
C MET A 72 0.23 -9.82 -1.18
N ILE A 73 0.03 -9.76 0.13
CA ILE A 73 1.06 -10.17 1.08
C ILE A 73 1.40 -11.65 0.89
N SER A 74 0.38 -12.50 0.77
CA SER A 74 0.57 -13.93 0.55
C SER A 74 1.33 -14.21 -0.74
N GLU A 75 0.96 -13.52 -1.83
CA GLU A 75 1.64 -13.68 -3.11
C GLU A 75 3.09 -13.22 -3.03
N TRP A 76 3.31 -12.02 -2.47
CA TRP A 76 4.65 -11.43 -2.43
C TRP A 76 5.61 -12.22 -1.54
N LYS A 77 5.10 -12.86 -0.50
CA LYS A 77 5.93 -13.73 0.35
C LYS A 77 6.50 -14.93 -0.41
N THR A 78 5.85 -15.33 -1.48
CA THR A 78 6.31 -16.49 -2.26
C THR A 78 7.27 -16.11 -3.36
N ARG A 79 7.46 -14.82 -3.64
CA ARG A 79 8.31 -14.39 -4.74
C ARG A 79 9.78 -14.52 -4.38
N GLU A 80 10.54 -15.12 -5.27
CA GLU A 80 11.96 -15.33 -5.07
C GLU A 80 12.69 -13.99 -4.96
N GLY A 81 13.54 -13.88 -3.96
CA GLY A 81 14.33 -12.68 -3.73
C GLY A 81 13.63 -11.58 -2.95
N TRP A 82 12.34 -11.71 -2.73
CA TRP A 82 11.59 -10.73 -1.94
C TRP A 82 11.68 -11.11 -0.47
N VAL A 83 12.06 -10.17 0.39
CA VAL A 83 12.26 -10.43 1.82
C VAL A 83 11.16 -9.77 2.63
N TYR A 84 10.33 -10.57 3.26
CA TYR A 84 9.27 -10.07 4.12
C TYR A 84 9.85 -9.56 5.44
N LYS A 85 9.39 -8.40 5.86
CA LYS A 85 9.70 -7.80 7.16
C LYS A 85 8.40 -7.64 7.95
N ARG A 86 8.50 -7.46 9.25
CA ARG A 86 7.33 -7.25 10.11
C ARG A 86 6.49 -6.07 9.60
N ASN A 87 5.20 -6.10 9.92
CA ASN A 87 4.26 -5.03 9.57
C ASN A 87 4.11 -4.85 8.06
N ASP A 88 4.10 -5.99 7.33
CA ASP A 88 3.80 -6.02 5.90
C ASP A 88 4.74 -5.16 5.07
N ARG A 89 6.01 -5.16 5.46
CA ARG A 89 7.07 -4.51 4.70
C ARG A 89 7.86 -5.57 3.93
N PHE A 90 8.34 -5.17 2.77
CA PHE A 90 9.13 -6.05 1.90
C PHE A 90 10.36 -5.33 1.39
N ILE A 91 11.48 -6.04 1.36
CA ILE A 91 12.62 -5.59 0.59
C ILE A 91 12.48 -6.25 -0.77
N ILE A 92 12.35 -5.45 -1.82
CA ILE A 92 12.07 -5.92 -3.18
C ILE A 92 13.32 -5.74 -4.03
N PRO A 93 13.73 -6.77 -4.80
CA PRO A 93 14.98 -6.69 -5.59
C PRO A 93 15.01 -5.52 -6.56
N GLU A 94 16.20 -5.04 -6.87
CA GLU A 94 16.39 -3.87 -7.72
C GLU A 94 15.90 -4.07 -9.15
N ASP A 95 15.90 -5.30 -9.65
CA ASP A 95 15.42 -5.61 -10.99
C ASP A 95 13.91 -5.54 -11.12
N VAL A 96 13.17 -5.49 -9.99
CA VAL A 96 11.74 -5.31 -10.01
C VAL A 96 11.44 -3.81 -9.96
N GLN A 97 10.88 -3.28 -11.05
CA GLN A 97 10.65 -1.84 -11.18
C GLN A 97 9.20 -1.43 -10.95
N SER A 98 8.29 -2.39 -10.92
CA SER A 98 6.89 -2.12 -10.63
C SER A 98 6.25 -3.34 -9.99
N VAL A 99 5.10 -3.11 -9.34
CA VAL A 99 4.28 -4.18 -8.79
C VAL A 99 2.84 -3.99 -9.26
N LYS A 100 2.12 -5.09 -9.33
CA LYS A 100 0.73 -5.09 -9.75
C LYS A 100 -0.14 -5.49 -8.57
N ILE A 101 -1.21 -4.73 -8.37
CA ILE A 101 -2.20 -5.00 -7.34
C ILE A 101 -3.54 -5.15 -8.02
N LYS A 102 -4.16 -6.31 -7.87
CA LYS A 102 -5.44 -6.60 -8.49
C LYS A 102 -6.57 -6.37 -7.49
N VAL A 103 -7.48 -5.49 -7.84
CA VAL A 103 -8.74 -5.28 -7.11
C VAL A 103 -9.87 -5.77 -8.01
N ARG A 104 -10.48 -4.95 -8.80
CA ARG A 104 -11.41 -5.37 -9.86
C ARG A 104 -10.69 -5.43 -11.18
N LYS A 105 -9.75 -4.52 -11.34
CA LYS A 105 -8.82 -4.48 -12.44
C LYS A 105 -7.41 -4.46 -11.87
N GLU A 106 -6.44 -4.57 -12.73
CA GLU A 106 -5.04 -4.56 -12.32
C GLU A 106 -4.51 -3.14 -12.31
N TYR A 107 -3.88 -2.79 -11.21
CA TYR A 107 -3.20 -1.51 -11.04
C TYR A 107 -1.70 -1.77 -10.97
N GLU A 108 -0.93 -1.01 -11.74
CA GLU A 108 0.52 -1.13 -11.71
C GLU A 108 1.13 0.10 -11.08
N PHE A 109 1.99 -0.10 -10.11
CA PHE A 109 2.68 0.97 -9.41
C PHE A 109 4.18 0.86 -9.66
N SER A 110 4.79 1.98 -10.05
CA SER A 110 6.24 2.07 -10.20
C SER A 110 6.89 2.08 -8.82
N LEU A 111 8.00 1.36 -8.70
CA LEU A 111 8.83 1.36 -7.48
C LEU A 111 9.99 2.35 -7.60
N ILE A 112 10.05 3.08 -8.71
CA ILE A 112 11.13 4.02 -8.99
C ILE A 112 10.68 5.45 -8.70
#